data_787a394b1226f9901cb4d59dfa473e8e
#
_entry.id   787a394b1226f9901cb4d59dfa473e8e
#
_cell.length_a   1.000
_cell.length_b   1.000
_cell.length_c   1.000
_cell.angle_alpha   90.00
_cell.angle_beta   90.00
_cell.angle_gamma   90.00
#
_symmetry.space_group_name_H-M   'P 1'
#
loop_
_entity.id
_entity.type
_entity.pdbx_description
1 polymer ?
#
loop_
_entity_poly.entity_id
_entity_poly.type
_entity_poly.pdbx_seq_one_letter_code
_entity_poly.pdbx_strand_id
1 'polypeptide(L)'
;MPASWRAGMTVALALAVCAAAPCRAHGATSSQRPATGPLGGVNVIGLYSGVSPAVADRQIAAARKLHAKVVRAELRWSTLEPVRPNDVDAAALAFTDRLVGAAAAAGIRVIFTVDSTPCWASSAPASLLRNCVPRKSTPANAWPPTDPASYAAAVAYLAHRYGAKLAGIEIWNEPDQSNQVYFAGPNKAQRYAAILKAAYTSIKQADPSVRVLAGSLVGSNGLFLRALYARGIKGYYDGLSVHFYSLTLASVRAIHEVQLANGDSRPLWLDEFGWSSCFPAQRIQEEQACVTARIQAQNLADAIRSLSGTPWVAAAVVYHLQDTAHENFGLIAASGRRKPAFAALSQALLRPYARPHRVTLALLRRGAKIVAAGSGPVGDYMELEAFVGGVLRYRALFILNRFNRYTIPLPRVLGTRAIQVRVYQYWAGLAGAALARI
;
A
#
# COMPACT_ATOMS: atom_id res chain seq x y z
N MET A 1 41.19 -42.48 54.64
CA MET A 1 40.69 -42.58 56.05
C MET A 1 40.95 -41.29 56.78
N PRO A 2 40.09 -40.75 57.64
CA PRO A 2 38.67 -41.05 57.86
C PRO A 2 37.72 -39.84 57.83
N ALA A 3 36.49 -40.17 57.87
CA ALA A 3 35.33 -39.72 58.67
C ALA A 3 34.63 -38.41 58.24
N SER A 4 33.52 -38.49 57.60
CA SER A 4 32.09 -38.41 58.00
C SER A 4 31.73 -37.39 59.10
N TRP A 5 30.91 -36.42 58.70
CA TRP A 5 29.85 -35.89 59.58
C TRP A 5 28.62 -35.49 58.74
N ARG A 6 27.52 -36.15 59.03
CA ARG A 6 26.18 -35.84 58.53
C ARG A 6 25.56 -34.79 59.46
N ALA A 7 25.02 -33.73 58.89
CA ALA A 7 24.07 -32.88 59.59
C ALA A 7 22.80 -32.82 58.77
N GLY A 8 21.75 -33.40 59.34
CA GLY A 8 20.40 -33.33 58.77
C GLY A 8 19.82 -31.94 58.98
N MET A 9 19.20 -31.44 57.95
CA MET A 9 18.36 -30.23 58.03
C MET A 9 16.94 -30.58 57.62
N THR A 10 16.08 -30.54 58.63
CA THR A 10 14.65 -30.69 58.56
C THR A 10 14.06 -29.53 57.77
N VAL A 11 13.44 -29.80 56.61
CA VAL A 11 12.68 -28.82 55.86
C VAL A 11 11.26 -28.84 56.37
N ALA A 12 10.84 -27.78 57.01
CA ALA A 12 9.46 -27.54 57.39
C ALA A 12 8.67 -27.09 56.14
N LEU A 13 7.71 -27.88 55.74
CA LEU A 13 6.78 -27.58 54.63
C LEU A 13 5.74 -26.57 55.12
N ALA A 14 5.86 -25.33 54.78
CA ALA A 14 4.84 -24.32 55.01
C ALA A 14 3.83 -24.38 53.80
N LEU A 15 2.66 -24.93 54.07
CA LEU A 15 1.51 -24.87 53.16
C LEU A 15 0.97 -23.43 53.18
N ALA A 16 1.29 -22.69 52.12
CA ALA A 16 0.64 -21.41 51.81
C ALA A 16 -0.68 -21.70 51.09
N VAL A 17 -1.81 -21.53 51.78
CA VAL A 17 -3.13 -21.50 51.18
C VAL A 17 -3.26 -20.18 50.39
N CYS A 18 -3.10 -20.25 49.08
CA CYS A 18 -3.47 -19.15 48.19
C CYS A 18 -4.99 -19.11 48.05
N ALA A 19 -5.63 -18.13 48.67
CA ALA A 19 -7.02 -17.76 48.40
C ALA A 19 -7.14 -17.37 46.93
N ALA A 20 -8.00 -18.09 46.20
CA ALA A 20 -8.35 -17.81 44.82
C ALA A 20 -9.13 -16.49 44.75
N ALA A 21 -8.46 -15.41 44.38
CA ALA A 21 -9.13 -14.22 43.90
C ALA A 21 -9.66 -14.47 42.46
N PRO A 22 -10.90 -14.08 42.14
CA PRO A 22 -11.43 -14.30 40.81
C PRO A 22 -10.61 -13.48 39.79
N CYS A 23 -9.97 -14.14 38.85
CA CYS A 23 -9.44 -13.52 37.67
C CYS A 23 -10.57 -12.78 36.95
N ARG A 24 -10.63 -11.46 37.12
CA ARG A 24 -11.40 -10.61 36.22
C ARG A 24 -10.78 -10.77 34.84
N ALA A 25 -11.54 -11.42 33.95
CA ALA A 25 -11.25 -11.35 32.54
C ALA A 25 -11.12 -9.85 32.17
N HIS A 26 -9.92 -9.44 31.82
CA HIS A 26 -9.72 -8.15 31.16
C HIS A 26 -10.51 -8.23 29.87
N GLY A 27 -11.64 -7.55 29.84
CA GLY A 27 -12.40 -7.35 28.63
C GLY A 27 -11.45 -6.87 27.57
N ALA A 28 -11.43 -7.56 26.44
CA ALA A 28 -10.75 -7.08 25.25
C ALA A 28 -11.23 -5.64 25.04
N THR A 29 -10.34 -4.68 25.25
CA THR A 29 -10.59 -3.29 24.87
C THR A 29 -10.95 -3.34 23.41
N SER A 30 -12.22 -3.05 23.10
CA SER A 30 -12.65 -2.79 21.75
C SER A 30 -11.68 -1.77 21.20
N SER A 31 -10.86 -2.17 20.21
CA SER A 31 -10.02 -1.25 19.47
C SER A 31 -10.97 -0.21 18.91
N GLN A 32 -10.99 0.97 19.51
CA GLN A 32 -11.74 2.08 18.97
C GLN A 32 -11.25 2.27 17.55
N ARG A 33 -12.13 2.03 16.61
CA ARG A 33 -11.96 2.31 15.20
C ARG A 33 -11.45 3.74 15.09
N PRO A 34 -10.33 4.03 14.43
CA PRO A 34 -9.91 5.40 14.25
C PRO A 34 -11.09 6.17 13.65
N ALA A 35 -11.44 7.29 14.25
CA ALA A 35 -12.60 8.10 13.85
C ALA A 35 -12.50 8.65 12.42
N THR A 36 -11.35 8.48 11.79
CA THR A 36 -11.06 8.87 10.41
C THR A 36 -10.54 7.67 9.66
N GLY A 37 -11.20 7.30 8.54
CA GLY A 37 -10.71 6.29 7.60
C GLY A 37 -9.35 6.62 7.03
N PRO A 38 -8.80 5.74 6.17
CA PRO A 38 -7.52 5.96 5.54
C PRO A 38 -7.50 7.30 4.79
N LEU A 39 -6.32 7.91 4.71
CA LEU A 39 -6.10 9.09 3.91
C LEU A 39 -6.36 8.74 2.44
N GLY A 40 -7.50 9.17 1.91
CA GLY A 40 -7.82 8.97 0.51
C GLY A 40 -7.18 10.03 -0.36
N GLY A 41 -6.65 9.64 -1.52
CA GLY A 41 -5.96 10.57 -2.38
C GLY A 41 -5.68 10.08 -3.80
N VAL A 42 -4.79 10.78 -4.47
CA VAL A 42 -4.45 10.53 -5.87
C VAL A 42 -2.97 10.85 -6.14
N ASN A 43 -2.35 10.08 -7.01
CA ASN A 43 -1.01 10.37 -7.52
C ASN A 43 -1.09 11.55 -8.50
N VAL A 44 -0.18 12.48 -8.35
CA VAL A 44 -0.01 13.66 -9.21
C VAL A 44 1.36 13.63 -9.88
N ILE A 45 1.54 14.45 -10.92
CA ILE A 45 2.85 14.58 -11.54
C ILE A 45 3.86 15.07 -10.50
N GLY A 46 4.97 14.36 -10.42
CA GLY A 46 6.08 14.68 -9.56
C GLY A 46 7.08 15.66 -10.16
N LEU A 47 8.25 15.73 -9.56
CA LEU A 47 9.36 16.53 -10.01
C LEU A 47 10.16 15.78 -11.08
N TYR A 48 9.88 16.10 -12.33
CA TYR A 48 10.65 15.67 -13.48
C TYR A 48 11.33 16.88 -14.12
N SER A 49 12.41 16.65 -14.85
CA SER A 49 13.07 17.72 -15.61
C SER A 49 12.08 18.41 -16.56
N GLY A 50 12.00 19.74 -16.47
CA GLY A 50 11.16 20.56 -17.36
C GLY A 50 9.68 20.68 -16.96
N VAL A 51 9.27 20.15 -15.81
CA VAL A 51 7.88 20.34 -15.34
C VAL A 51 7.67 21.76 -14.83
N SER A 52 6.69 22.46 -15.39
CA SER A 52 6.32 23.82 -14.96
C SER A 52 5.62 23.82 -13.58
N PRO A 53 5.95 24.75 -12.67
CA PRO A 53 5.25 24.92 -11.40
C PRO A 53 3.73 25.13 -11.55
N ALA A 54 3.27 25.71 -12.65
CA ALA A 54 1.83 25.88 -12.94
C ALA A 54 1.07 24.54 -13.10
N VAL A 55 1.76 23.44 -13.36
CA VAL A 55 1.14 22.10 -13.37
C VAL A 55 0.72 21.72 -11.96
N ALA A 56 1.51 22.02 -10.94
CA ALA A 56 1.18 21.74 -9.55
C ALA A 56 -0.17 22.37 -9.15
N ASP A 57 -0.39 23.65 -9.50
CA ASP A 57 -1.65 24.33 -9.16
C ASP A 57 -2.87 23.67 -9.76
N ARG A 58 -2.79 23.29 -11.04
CA ARG A 58 -3.92 22.63 -11.73
C ARG A 58 -4.22 21.27 -11.12
N GLN A 59 -3.18 20.53 -10.76
CA GLN A 59 -3.35 19.19 -10.18
C GLN A 59 -3.88 19.25 -8.75
N ILE A 60 -3.39 20.18 -7.93
CA ILE A 60 -3.92 20.38 -6.58
C ILE A 60 -5.37 20.88 -6.63
N ALA A 61 -5.71 21.79 -7.56
CA ALA A 61 -7.08 22.20 -7.75
C ALA A 61 -8.01 21.04 -8.15
N ALA A 62 -7.53 20.09 -8.96
CA ALA A 62 -8.28 18.88 -9.30
C ALA A 62 -8.38 17.92 -8.10
N ALA A 63 -7.30 17.70 -7.36
CA ALA A 63 -7.28 16.87 -6.15
C ALA A 63 -8.22 17.41 -5.06
N ARG A 64 -8.30 18.74 -4.90
CA ARG A 64 -9.28 19.39 -4.01
C ARG A 64 -10.73 19.07 -4.43
N LYS A 65 -11.03 19.13 -5.73
CA LYS A 65 -12.35 18.75 -6.26
C LYS A 65 -12.69 17.28 -6.10
N LEU A 66 -11.68 16.42 -5.95
CA LEU A 66 -11.83 15.01 -5.60
C LEU A 66 -12.06 14.80 -4.10
N HIS A 67 -11.99 15.83 -3.26
CA HIS A 67 -11.98 15.74 -1.79
C HIS A 67 -10.78 14.93 -1.25
N ALA A 68 -9.69 14.88 -2.01
CA ALA A 68 -8.46 14.22 -1.58
C ALA A 68 -7.91 14.84 -0.30
N LYS A 69 -7.38 14.03 0.59
CA LYS A 69 -6.68 14.43 1.82
C LYS A 69 -5.17 14.30 1.70
N VAL A 70 -4.74 13.58 0.67
CA VAL A 70 -3.33 13.36 0.36
C VAL A 70 -3.13 13.33 -1.14
N VAL A 71 -1.99 13.82 -1.58
CA VAL A 71 -1.46 13.58 -2.93
C VAL A 71 -0.08 12.92 -2.80
N ARG A 72 0.25 12.02 -3.73
CA ARG A 72 1.58 11.44 -3.84
C ARG A 72 2.26 12.01 -5.07
N ALA A 73 3.49 12.46 -4.93
CA ALA A 73 4.31 13.00 -6.00
C ALA A 73 5.71 12.39 -5.93
N GLU A 74 6.17 11.81 -7.04
CA GLU A 74 7.55 11.36 -7.18
C GLU A 74 8.48 12.59 -7.24
N LEU A 75 9.53 12.54 -6.46
CA LEU A 75 10.56 13.56 -6.42
C LEU A 75 11.90 12.91 -6.73
N ARG A 76 12.40 13.14 -7.96
CA ARG A 76 13.69 12.61 -8.38
C ARG A 76 14.83 13.34 -7.68
N TRP A 77 15.55 12.64 -6.83
CA TRP A 77 16.74 13.20 -6.18
C TRP A 77 17.78 13.69 -7.21
N SER A 78 17.91 12.98 -8.34
CA SER A 78 18.78 13.42 -9.46
C SER A 78 18.35 14.75 -10.09
N THR A 79 17.12 15.21 -9.89
CA THR A 79 16.63 16.52 -10.30
C THR A 79 16.76 17.55 -9.18
N LEU A 80 16.60 17.11 -7.93
CA LEU A 80 16.73 17.97 -6.76
C LEU A 80 18.17 18.41 -6.51
N GLU A 81 19.15 17.49 -6.57
CA GLU A 81 20.59 17.73 -6.36
C GLU A 81 21.41 17.18 -7.53
N PRO A 82 21.31 17.79 -8.72
CA PRO A 82 21.81 17.17 -9.94
C PRO A 82 23.34 17.11 -10.04
N VAL A 83 24.06 18.03 -9.40
CA VAL A 83 25.50 18.26 -9.67
C VAL A 83 26.39 17.78 -8.54
N ARG A 84 26.04 18.08 -7.30
CA ARG A 84 26.84 17.77 -6.10
C ARG A 84 25.95 17.73 -4.85
N PRO A 85 26.43 17.15 -3.72
CA PRO A 85 25.65 17.11 -2.49
C PRO A 85 25.37 18.53 -1.95
N ASN A 86 24.18 18.71 -1.39
CA ASN A 86 23.67 19.96 -0.79
C ASN A 86 23.54 21.15 -1.79
N ASP A 87 23.65 20.89 -3.08
CA ASP A 87 23.47 21.89 -4.14
C ASP A 87 22.07 21.71 -4.75
N VAL A 88 21.08 22.24 -4.04
CA VAL A 88 19.65 22.08 -4.42
C VAL A 88 19.35 22.96 -5.62
N ASP A 89 18.84 22.35 -6.69
CA ASP A 89 18.44 23.06 -7.91
C ASP A 89 17.25 24.01 -7.63
N ALA A 90 17.42 25.29 -7.94
CA ALA A 90 16.45 26.33 -7.66
C ALA A 90 15.10 26.10 -8.37
N ALA A 91 15.10 25.56 -9.59
CA ALA A 91 13.87 25.28 -10.34
C ALA A 91 13.14 24.08 -9.75
N ALA A 92 13.88 23.03 -9.33
CA ALA A 92 13.34 21.89 -8.61
C ALA A 92 12.70 22.33 -7.28
N LEU A 93 13.38 23.20 -6.55
CA LEU A 93 12.88 23.73 -5.29
C LEU A 93 11.62 24.59 -5.49
N ALA A 94 11.61 25.45 -6.51
CA ALA A 94 10.44 26.27 -6.83
C ALA A 94 9.20 25.40 -7.15
N PHE A 95 9.38 24.28 -7.86
CA PHE A 95 8.29 23.34 -8.13
C PHE A 95 7.79 22.67 -6.84
N THR A 96 8.67 22.14 -6.00
CA THR A 96 8.29 21.46 -4.77
C THR A 96 7.65 22.41 -3.77
N ASP A 97 8.18 23.63 -3.62
CA ASP A 97 7.59 24.68 -2.79
C ASP A 97 6.17 25.03 -3.24
N ARG A 98 5.98 25.17 -4.55
CA ARG A 98 4.66 25.47 -5.13
C ARG A 98 3.68 24.33 -4.89
N LEU A 99 4.10 23.09 -5.14
CA LEU A 99 3.26 21.91 -4.91
C LEU A 99 2.82 21.80 -3.45
N VAL A 100 3.77 21.87 -2.51
CA VAL A 100 3.50 21.75 -1.08
C VAL A 100 2.69 22.94 -0.58
N GLY A 101 2.99 24.15 -1.03
CA GLY A 101 2.25 25.36 -0.69
C GLY A 101 0.79 25.31 -1.15
N ALA A 102 0.55 24.93 -2.41
CA ALA A 102 -0.80 24.79 -2.96
C ALA A 102 -1.58 23.67 -2.27
N ALA A 103 -0.94 22.53 -2.00
CA ALA A 103 -1.57 21.43 -1.27
C ALA A 103 -1.96 21.83 0.15
N ALA A 104 -1.06 22.48 0.90
CA ALA A 104 -1.34 22.95 2.25
C ALA A 104 -2.48 23.96 2.28
N ALA A 105 -2.53 24.92 1.35
CA ALA A 105 -3.62 25.87 1.20
C ALA A 105 -4.98 25.21 0.88
N ALA A 106 -4.93 24.01 0.26
CA ALA A 106 -6.11 23.21 -0.03
C ALA A 106 -6.49 22.21 1.10
N GLY A 107 -5.75 22.19 2.22
CA GLY A 107 -5.92 21.22 3.30
C GLY A 107 -5.53 19.78 2.91
N ILE A 108 -4.62 19.65 1.95
CA ILE A 108 -4.08 18.38 1.42
C ILE A 108 -2.64 18.24 1.87
N ARG A 109 -2.24 17.06 2.33
CA ARG A 109 -0.84 16.74 2.65
C ARG A 109 -0.17 16.02 1.48
N VAL A 110 1.16 16.12 1.41
CA VAL A 110 1.93 15.52 0.32
C VAL A 110 2.71 14.29 0.82
N ILE A 111 2.69 13.21 0.05
CA ILE A 111 3.67 12.13 0.14
C ILE A 111 4.71 12.45 -0.94
N PHE A 112 5.96 12.60 -0.55
CA PHE A 112 7.06 12.58 -1.51
C PHE A 112 7.66 11.18 -1.59
N THR A 113 7.62 10.59 -2.77
CA THR A 113 8.42 9.41 -3.11
C THR A 113 9.75 9.90 -3.64
N VAL A 114 10.81 9.69 -2.88
CA VAL A 114 12.14 10.18 -3.27
C VAL A 114 12.96 9.02 -3.83
N ASP A 115 13.36 9.13 -5.09
CA ASP A 115 14.13 8.10 -5.80
C ASP A 115 15.17 8.72 -6.76
N SER A 116 15.74 7.90 -7.64
CA SER A 116 16.56 8.36 -8.77
C SER A 116 17.86 9.05 -8.33
N THR A 117 18.91 8.26 -8.11
CA THR A 117 20.22 8.74 -7.66
C THR A 117 20.85 9.69 -8.67
N PRO A 118 21.38 10.85 -8.25
CA PRO A 118 22.14 11.71 -9.14
C PRO A 118 23.47 11.07 -9.58
N CYS A 119 24.01 11.51 -10.71
CA CYS A 119 25.24 10.94 -11.29
C CYS A 119 26.41 10.87 -10.31
N TRP A 120 26.58 11.90 -9.51
CA TRP A 120 27.69 12.01 -8.56
C TRP A 120 27.61 11.02 -7.38
N ALA A 121 26.41 10.53 -7.07
CA ALA A 121 26.18 9.60 -5.95
C ALA A 121 25.96 8.14 -6.42
N SER A 122 25.67 7.92 -7.70
CA SER A 122 25.25 6.62 -8.21
C SER A 122 26.35 5.56 -8.13
N SER A 123 25.97 4.36 -7.70
CA SER A 123 26.82 3.17 -7.69
C SER A 123 26.78 2.40 -9.02
N ALA A 124 26.32 3.00 -10.08
CA ALA A 124 26.26 2.37 -11.39
C ALA A 124 27.67 2.00 -11.92
N PRO A 125 27.79 0.97 -12.75
CA PRO A 125 29.06 0.65 -13.43
C PRO A 125 29.62 1.83 -14.20
N ALA A 126 30.94 1.93 -14.32
CA ALA A 126 31.63 2.99 -15.00
C ALA A 126 31.14 3.23 -16.46
N SER A 127 30.68 2.17 -17.13
CA SER A 127 30.08 2.28 -18.48
C SER A 127 28.81 3.12 -18.51
N LEU A 128 27.97 3.04 -17.47
CA LEU A 128 26.76 3.83 -17.33
C LEU A 128 27.07 5.23 -16.81
N LEU A 129 28.01 5.36 -15.87
CA LEU A 129 28.41 6.66 -15.31
C LEU A 129 29.02 7.59 -16.35
N ARG A 130 29.77 7.07 -17.32
CA ARG A 130 30.32 7.90 -18.45
C ARG A 130 29.22 8.57 -19.26
N ASN A 131 28.03 8.00 -19.31
CA ASN A 131 26.87 8.50 -20.03
C ASN A 131 25.83 9.15 -19.12
N CYS A 132 26.13 9.29 -17.83
CA CYS A 132 25.24 9.94 -16.88
C CYS A 132 25.34 11.46 -17.03
N VAL A 133 24.22 12.09 -17.33
CA VAL A 133 24.15 13.54 -17.56
C VAL A 133 23.29 14.16 -16.46
N PRO A 134 23.82 15.12 -15.67
CA PRO A 134 23.06 15.85 -14.68
C PRO A 134 21.76 16.44 -15.25
N ARG A 135 20.68 16.41 -14.49
CA ARG A 135 19.34 16.88 -14.88
C ARG A 135 18.63 16.06 -15.97
N LYS A 136 19.25 14.98 -16.47
CA LYS A 136 18.62 14.08 -17.44
C LYS A 136 18.35 12.72 -16.78
N SER A 137 17.29 12.06 -17.21
CA SER A 137 17.05 10.68 -16.82
C SER A 137 17.97 9.76 -17.61
N THR A 138 18.78 8.99 -16.91
CA THR A 138 19.73 8.04 -17.48
C THR A 138 19.65 6.72 -16.74
N PRO A 139 20.06 5.58 -17.32
CA PRO A 139 20.07 4.29 -16.63
C PRO A 139 20.88 4.28 -15.33
N ALA A 140 21.87 5.16 -15.18
CA ALA A 140 22.67 5.28 -13.96
C ALA A 140 21.82 5.76 -12.76
N ASN A 141 20.74 6.49 -12.98
CA ASN A 141 19.89 7.04 -11.93
C ASN A 141 19.09 5.96 -11.20
N ALA A 142 18.86 4.80 -11.83
CA ALA A 142 18.19 3.66 -11.18
C ALA A 142 19.09 2.93 -10.18
N TRP A 143 20.39 3.15 -10.21
CA TRP A 143 21.33 2.52 -9.28
C TRP A 143 21.30 3.26 -7.95
N PRO A 144 21.15 2.55 -6.82
CA PRO A 144 21.17 3.21 -5.51
C PRO A 144 22.50 3.93 -5.25
N PRO A 145 22.55 4.85 -4.28
CA PRO A 145 23.76 5.57 -3.97
C PRO A 145 24.89 4.66 -3.50
N THR A 146 26.12 5.06 -3.75
CA THR A 146 27.34 4.42 -3.21
C THR A 146 27.37 4.53 -1.69
N ASP A 147 27.02 5.71 -1.16
CA ASP A 147 26.87 5.99 0.26
C ASP A 147 25.41 6.32 0.60
N PRO A 148 24.72 5.49 1.41
CA PRO A 148 23.36 5.77 1.87
C PRO A 148 23.20 7.09 2.63
N ALA A 149 24.27 7.62 3.27
CA ALA A 149 24.21 8.87 4.00
C ALA A 149 23.92 10.07 3.08
N SER A 150 24.40 10.04 1.84
CA SER A 150 24.12 11.09 0.86
C SER A 150 22.62 11.19 0.54
N TYR A 151 21.94 10.05 0.38
CA TYR A 151 20.48 10.02 0.19
C TYR A 151 19.76 10.48 1.45
N ALA A 152 20.23 10.03 2.61
CA ALA A 152 19.66 10.38 3.90
C ALA A 152 19.69 11.90 4.16
N ALA A 153 20.75 12.58 3.74
CA ALA A 153 20.86 14.04 3.84
C ALA A 153 19.82 14.76 2.98
N ALA A 154 19.60 14.30 1.74
CA ALA A 154 18.60 14.88 0.84
C ALA A 154 17.17 14.73 1.37
N VAL A 155 16.79 13.56 1.91
CA VAL A 155 15.44 13.38 2.49
C VAL A 155 15.28 14.10 3.83
N ALA A 156 16.34 14.24 4.62
CA ALA A 156 16.31 15.04 5.85
C ALA A 156 16.12 16.53 5.55
N TYR A 157 16.74 17.05 4.50
CA TYR A 157 16.51 18.43 4.00
C TYR A 157 15.02 18.65 3.69
N LEU A 158 14.37 17.71 2.98
CA LEU A 158 12.95 17.80 2.66
C LEU A 158 12.08 17.73 3.92
N ALA A 159 12.42 16.86 4.86
CA ALA A 159 11.72 16.74 6.14
C ALA A 159 11.78 18.05 6.93
N HIS A 160 12.96 18.63 7.08
CA HIS A 160 13.16 19.91 7.77
C HIS A 160 12.41 21.06 7.08
N ARG A 161 12.42 21.09 5.75
CA ARG A 161 11.80 22.18 4.99
C ARG A 161 10.28 22.18 5.03
N TYR A 162 9.66 20.99 4.96
CA TYR A 162 8.22 20.89 4.77
C TYR A 162 7.45 20.40 6.00
N GLY A 163 8.07 19.64 6.87
CA GLY A 163 7.53 19.23 8.16
C GLY A 163 6.11 18.66 8.09
N ALA A 164 5.23 19.19 8.92
CA ALA A 164 3.83 18.76 9.04
C ALA A 164 2.97 18.89 7.78
N LYS A 165 3.45 19.62 6.74
CA LYS A 165 2.77 19.68 5.43
C LYS A 165 2.87 18.37 4.67
N LEU A 166 3.82 17.51 5.05
CA LEU A 166 3.94 16.18 4.48
C LEU A 166 3.03 15.19 5.20
N ALA A 167 2.46 14.26 4.45
CA ALA A 167 1.86 13.05 4.99
C ALA A 167 2.95 12.01 5.33
N GLY A 168 4.04 12.02 4.57
CA GLY A 168 5.24 11.23 4.77
C GLY A 168 6.26 11.42 3.65
N ILE A 169 7.45 10.90 3.87
CA ILE A 169 8.48 10.70 2.86
C ILE A 169 8.62 9.20 2.61
N GLU A 170 8.40 8.80 1.39
CA GLU A 170 8.54 7.43 0.94
C GLU A 170 9.94 7.22 0.38
N ILE A 171 10.59 6.20 0.92
CA ILE A 171 11.97 5.89 0.60
C ILE A 171 12.03 4.97 -0.61
N TRP A 172 12.29 5.57 -1.74
CA TRP A 172 12.36 4.94 -3.06
C TRP A 172 11.01 4.54 -3.66
N ASN A 173 11.04 4.18 -4.98
CA ASN A 173 9.93 3.61 -5.74
C ASN A 173 10.26 2.19 -6.17
N GLU A 174 9.39 1.22 -5.88
CA GLU A 174 9.41 -0.16 -6.36
C GLU A 174 10.79 -0.86 -6.31
N PRO A 175 11.48 -0.87 -5.16
CA PRO A 175 12.84 -1.41 -5.08
C PRO A 175 12.90 -2.93 -5.28
N ASP A 176 11.76 -3.61 -5.24
CA ASP A 176 11.61 -5.06 -5.39
C ASP A 176 11.24 -5.51 -6.81
N GLN A 177 11.01 -4.59 -7.74
CA GLN A 177 10.77 -4.96 -9.14
C GLN A 177 11.94 -5.77 -9.71
N SER A 178 11.62 -6.81 -10.47
CA SER A 178 12.62 -7.68 -11.09
C SER A 178 13.41 -6.97 -12.21
N ASN A 179 12.76 -6.04 -12.92
CA ASN A 179 13.44 -5.20 -13.89
C ASN A 179 14.40 -4.20 -13.19
N GLN A 180 15.30 -3.61 -13.96
CA GLN A 180 16.31 -2.69 -13.42
C GLN A 180 15.90 -1.20 -13.55
N VAL A 181 14.60 -0.95 -13.69
CA VAL A 181 14.10 0.41 -14.04
C VAL A 181 14.16 1.36 -12.86
N TYR A 182 13.69 0.90 -11.68
CA TYR A 182 13.62 1.77 -10.50
C TYR A 182 14.78 1.55 -9.53
N PHE A 183 15.17 0.30 -9.31
CA PHE A 183 16.26 -0.05 -8.39
C PHE A 183 17.17 -1.09 -9.01
N ALA A 184 18.30 -0.66 -9.55
CA ALA A 184 19.20 -1.49 -10.32
C ALA A 184 20.32 -2.12 -9.49
N GLY A 185 20.93 -3.16 -10.04
CA GLY A 185 22.08 -3.84 -9.47
C GLY A 185 21.75 -5.01 -8.55
N PRO A 186 22.78 -5.71 -8.07
CA PRO A 186 22.64 -6.90 -7.23
C PRO A 186 22.27 -6.53 -5.77
N ASN A 187 21.92 -7.54 -4.99
CA ASN A 187 21.69 -7.42 -3.53
C ASN A 187 20.68 -6.33 -3.14
N LYS A 188 19.61 -6.20 -3.92
CA LYS A 188 18.61 -5.13 -3.76
C LYS A 188 18.13 -4.98 -2.32
N ALA A 189 17.72 -6.07 -1.65
CA ALA A 189 17.20 -6.01 -0.28
C ALA A 189 18.23 -5.50 0.73
N GLN A 190 19.51 -5.84 0.58
CA GLN A 190 20.58 -5.36 1.45
C GLN A 190 20.80 -3.86 1.26
N ARG A 191 20.90 -3.42 0.02
CA ARG A 191 21.17 -2.02 -0.34
C ARG A 191 19.99 -1.13 0.02
N TYR A 192 18.78 -1.59 -0.25
CA TYR A 192 17.57 -0.86 0.14
C TYR A 192 17.43 -0.74 1.66
N ALA A 193 17.69 -1.81 2.42
CA ALA A 193 17.65 -1.76 3.88
C ALA A 193 18.67 -0.75 4.46
N ALA A 194 19.85 -0.63 3.85
CA ALA A 194 20.85 0.37 4.27
C ALA A 194 20.36 1.81 4.04
N ILE A 195 19.76 2.08 2.87
CA ILE A 195 19.18 3.38 2.53
C ILE A 195 18.03 3.72 3.49
N LEU A 196 17.09 2.78 3.72
CA LEU A 196 15.95 2.98 4.60
C LEU A 196 16.37 3.34 6.01
N LYS A 197 17.35 2.61 6.59
CA LYS A 197 17.85 2.86 7.94
C LYS A 197 18.52 4.22 8.08
N ALA A 198 19.36 4.59 7.12
CA ALA A 198 20.02 5.88 7.11
C ALA A 198 19.00 7.02 6.97
N ALA A 199 18.05 6.90 6.02
CA ALA A 199 16.99 7.87 5.78
C ALA A 199 16.09 8.05 7.01
N TYR A 200 15.65 6.95 7.64
CA TYR A 200 14.83 7.00 8.85
C TYR A 200 15.51 7.80 9.97
N THR A 201 16.75 7.45 10.26
CA THR A 201 17.52 8.12 11.31
C THR A 201 17.65 9.62 11.04
N SER A 202 18.04 10.00 9.83
CA SER A 202 18.24 11.41 9.46
C SER A 202 16.93 12.21 9.39
N ILE A 203 15.86 11.62 8.89
CA ILE A 203 14.53 12.27 8.89
C ILE A 203 14.06 12.51 10.32
N LYS A 204 14.17 11.51 11.22
CA LYS A 204 13.74 11.65 12.61
C LYS A 204 14.59 12.63 13.43
N GLN A 205 15.83 12.83 13.06
CA GLN A 205 16.68 13.89 13.60
C GLN A 205 16.30 15.28 13.09
N ALA A 206 15.95 15.39 11.80
CA ALA A 206 15.57 16.66 11.17
C ALA A 206 14.18 17.14 11.60
N ASP A 207 13.19 16.25 11.57
CA ASP A 207 11.82 16.48 12.07
C ASP A 207 11.17 15.14 12.45
N PRO A 208 11.03 14.83 13.75
CA PRO A 208 10.44 13.57 14.22
C PRO A 208 8.96 13.41 13.88
N SER A 209 8.25 14.48 13.52
CA SER A 209 6.83 14.44 13.15
C SER A 209 6.60 13.89 11.73
N VAL A 210 7.61 13.95 10.86
CA VAL A 210 7.52 13.46 9.48
C VAL A 210 7.55 11.93 9.46
N ARG A 211 6.55 11.32 8.84
CA ARG A 211 6.49 9.87 8.69
C ARG A 211 7.45 9.40 7.61
N VAL A 212 8.13 8.30 7.91
CA VAL A 212 8.96 7.56 6.96
C VAL A 212 8.18 6.35 6.45
N LEU A 213 7.98 6.28 5.15
CA LEU A 213 7.30 5.18 4.50
C LEU A 213 8.34 4.29 3.81
N ALA A 214 8.31 3.00 4.14
CA ALA A 214 9.20 2.02 3.50
C ALA A 214 8.50 1.41 2.28
N GLY A 215 9.21 1.17 1.22
CA GLY A 215 8.67 0.48 0.08
C GLY A 215 8.56 1.43 -1.08
N SER A 216 7.63 1.54 -1.77
CA SER A 216 6.47 1.02 -2.33
C SER A 216 6.68 -0.38 -2.99
N LEU A 217 6.30 -1.42 -2.29
CA LEU A 217 6.55 -2.77 -2.75
C LEU A 217 5.48 -3.21 -3.76
N VAL A 218 5.91 -3.84 -4.85
CA VAL A 218 5.01 -4.46 -5.85
C VAL A 218 4.88 -5.97 -5.67
N GLY A 219 5.75 -6.57 -4.85
CA GLY A 219 5.85 -8.01 -4.68
C GLY A 219 4.64 -8.63 -4.02
N SER A 220 3.91 -9.43 -4.78
CA SER A 220 2.70 -10.11 -4.33
C SER A 220 2.92 -11.25 -3.34
N ASN A 221 4.14 -11.76 -3.21
CA ASN A 221 4.46 -12.95 -2.41
C ASN A 221 5.18 -12.63 -1.09
N GLY A 222 5.50 -11.37 -0.81
CA GLY A 222 6.19 -10.91 0.38
C GLY A 222 7.64 -11.39 0.53
N LEU A 223 8.26 -11.96 -0.49
CA LEU A 223 9.64 -12.48 -0.42
C LEU A 223 10.64 -11.37 -0.15
N PHE A 224 10.50 -10.24 -0.84
CA PHE A 224 11.39 -9.10 -0.64
C PHE A 224 11.24 -8.53 0.77
N LEU A 225 10.01 -8.39 1.27
CA LEU A 225 9.75 -7.93 2.63
C LEU A 225 10.37 -8.86 3.69
N ARG A 226 10.28 -10.20 3.50
CA ARG A 226 10.98 -11.16 4.38
C ARG A 226 12.48 -10.94 4.37
N ALA A 227 13.06 -10.73 3.17
CA ALA A 227 14.48 -10.42 3.03
C ALA A 227 14.87 -9.09 3.70
N LEU A 228 14.00 -8.11 3.72
CA LEU A 228 14.21 -6.85 4.44
C LEU A 228 14.16 -7.05 5.97
N TYR A 229 13.20 -7.81 6.49
CA TYR A 229 13.14 -8.15 7.92
C TYR A 229 14.39 -8.91 8.38
N ALA A 230 14.88 -9.84 7.57
CA ALA A 230 16.15 -10.53 7.84
C ALA A 230 17.36 -9.57 7.92
N ARG A 231 17.22 -8.35 7.39
CA ARG A 231 18.23 -7.28 7.47
C ARG A 231 17.91 -6.23 8.55
N GLY A 232 16.94 -6.52 9.40
CA GLY A 232 16.61 -5.73 10.58
C GLY A 232 16.01 -4.36 10.26
N ILE A 233 15.05 -4.29 9.33
CA ILE A 233 14.34 -3.03 9.02
C ILE A 233 13.26 -2.68 10.06
N LYS A 234 12.87 -3.62 10.91
CA LYS A 234 11.87 -3.37 11.95
C LYS A 234 12.34 -2.22 12.86
N GLY A 235 11.51 -1.20 12.98
CA GLY A 235 11.86 0.01 13.74
C GLY A 235 12.39 1.16 12.89
N TYR A 236 12.62 0.96 11.59
CA TYR A 236 13.15 1.98 10.70
C TYR A 236 12.14 2.48 9.65
N TYR A 237 10.84 2.44 9.98
CA TYR A 237 9.77 3.06 9.21
C TYR A 237 8.50 3.23 10.06
N ASP A 238 7.61 4.13 9.65
CA ASP A 238 6.34 4.40 10.33
C ASP A 238 5.13 3.79 9.59
N GLY A 239 5.28 3.51 8.31
CA GLY A 239 4.30 2.85 7.46
C GLY A 239 4.95 2.10 6.31
N LEU A 240 4.32 1.03 5.84
CA LEU A 240 4.79 0.26 4.71
C LEU A 240 3.95 0.59 3.48
N SER A 241 4.58 1.12 2.45
CA SER A 241 3.96 1.43 1.17
C SER A 241 3.90 0.20 0.27
N VAL A 242 2.77 0.01 -0.40
CA VAL A 242 2.52 -1.11 -1.30
C VAL A 242 1.76 -0.63 -2.53
N HIS A 243 2.26 -1.02 -3.69
CA HIS A 243 1.54 -0.89 -4.96
C HIS A 243 0.79 -2.18 -5.28
N PHE A 244 -0.40 -2.06 -5.82
CA PHE A 244 -1.09 -3.21 -6.34
C PHE A 244 -1.96 -2.86 -7.55
N TYR A 245 -1.62 -3.45 -8.65
CA TYR A 245 -2.40 -3.38 -9.89
C TYR A 245 -3.08 -4.70 -10.19
N SER A 246 -3.05 -5.60 -9.24
CA SER A 246 -3.78 -6.86 -9.25
C SER A 246 -5.27 -6.58 -9.04
N LEU A 247 -6.09 -7.36 -9.71
CA LEU A 247 -7.53 -7.32 -9.53
C LEU A 247 -7.98 -7.80 -8.12
N THR A 248 -7.06 -8.21 -7.26
CA THR A 248 -7.37 -8.69 -5.89
C THR A 248 -6.46 -8.09 -4.84
N LEU A 249 -6.96 -7.91 -3.62
CA LEU A 249 -6.17 -7.55 -2.43
C LEU A 249 -5.33 -8.72 -1.87
N ALA A 250 -5.24 -9.86 -2.56
CA ALA A 250 -4.52 -11.02 -2.05
C ALA A 250 -3.05 -10.70 -1.76
N SER A 251 -2.40 -9.99 -2.66
CA SER A 251 -1.01 -9.56 -2.50
C SER A 251 -0.83 -8.62 -1.30
N VAL A 252 -1.74 -7.68 -1.13
CA VAL A 252 -1.70 -6.73 0.00
C VAL A 252 -1.90 -7.46 1.33
N ARG A 253 -2.83 -8.42 1.39
CA ARG A 253 -3.04 -9.25 2.58
C ARG A 253 -1.80 -10.09 2.89
N ALA A 254 -1.19 -10.71 1.88
CA ALA A 254 0.02 -11.50 2.06
C ALA A 254 1.18 -10.67 2.61
N ILE A 255 1.33 -9.43 2.17
CA ILE A 255 2.30 -8.48 2.72
C ILE A 255 2.01 -8.18 4.21
N HIS A 256 0.74 -7.91 4.55
CA HIS A 256 0.36 -7.67 5.93
C HIS A 256 0.58 -8.91 6.83
N GLU A 257 0.30 -10.10 6.34
CA GLU A 257 0.60 -11.35 7.05
C GLU A 257 2.11 -11.53 7.31
N VAL A 258 2.97 -11.13 6.37
CA VAL A 258 4.43 -11.11 6.58
C VAL A 258 4.83 -10.12 7.67
N GLN A 259 4.22 -8.93 7.72
CA GLN A 259 4.45 -7.98 8.81
C GLN A 259 4.09 -8.60 10.17
N LEU A 260 2.88 -9.15 10.29
CA LEU A 260 2.38 -9.76 11.53
C LEU A 260 3.28 -10.91 11.98
N ALA A 261 3.73 -11.76 11.06
CA ALA A 261 4.66 -12.86 11.34
C ALA A 261 6.03 -12.39 11.87
N ASN A 262 6.41 -11.13 11.59
CA ASN A 262 7.61 -10.49 12.14
C ASN A 262 7.32 -9.61 13.36
N GLY A 263 6.10 -9.70 13.93
CA GLY A 263 5.68 -8.91 15.07
C GLY A 263 5.62 -7.41 14.77
N ASP A 264 5.30 -7.04 13.54
CA ASP A 264 5.18 -5.65 13.09
C ASP A 264 3.73 -5.36 12.71
N SER A 265 3.14 -4.34 13.33
CA SER A 265 1.75 -3.93 13.11
C SER A 265 1.63 -2.52 12.51
N ARG A 266 2.71 -1.98 11.95
CA ARG A 266 2.66 -0.68 11.30
C ARG A 266 1.70 -0.71 10.12
N PRO A 267 0.95 0.40 9.92
CA PRO A 267 -0.09 0.40 8.90
C PRO A 267 0.50 0.33 7.49
N LEU A 268 -0.27 -0.29 6.59
CA LEU A 268 0.00 -0.23 5.15
C LEU A 268 -0.50 1.08 4.56
N TRP A 269 0.25 1.59 3.60
CA TRP A 269 -0.07 2.71 2.75
C TRP A 269 -0.20 2.18 1.32
N LEU A 270 -1.44 2.09 0.82
CA LEU A 270 -1.68 1.71 -0.56
C LEU A 270 -1.57 2.97 -1.40
N ASP A 271 -0.37 3.31 -1.75
CA ASP A 271 -0.02 4.60 -2.32
C ASP A 271 0.04 4.61 -3.84
N GLU A 272 -0.10 3.42 -4.46
CA GLU A 272 -0.52 3.27 -5.84
C GLU A 272 -1.44 2.07 -6.03
N PHE A 273 -2.60 2.31 -6.60
CA PHE A 273 -3.49 1.29 -7.15
C PHE A 273 -4.41 1.90 -8.19
N GLY A 274 -4.88 1.08 -9.13
CA GLY A 274 -5.76 1.58 -10.17
C GLY A 274 -6.15 0.54 -11.20
N TRP A 275 -7.00 0.95 -12.11
CA TRP A 275 -7.42 0.19 -13.29
C TRP A 275 -7.29 1.07 -14.53
N SER A 276 -6.74 0.52 -15.60
CA SER A 276 -6.62 1.22 -16.88
C SER A 276 -7.92 1.17 -17.66
N SER A 277 -8.44 2.31 -18.08
CA SER A 277 -9.66 2.41 -18.88
C SER A 277 -9.39 2.31 -20.37
N CYS A 278 -8.58 1.37 -20.81
CA CYS A 278 -8.13 1.19 -22.17
C CYS A 278 -9.05 0.35 -23.07
N PHE A 279 -10.08 -0.29 -22.51
CA PHE A 279 -11.01 -1.09 -23.31
C PHE A 279 -12.07 -0.21 -24.04
N PRO A 280 -12.41 -0.48 -25.32
CA PRO A 280 -11.96 -1.58 -26.16
C PRO A 280 -10.76 -1.26 -27.06
N ALA A 281 -10.19 -0.07 -26.99
CA ALA A 281 -9.37 0.50 -28.05
C ALA A 281 -7.90 0.04 -28.07
N GLN A 282 -7.38 -0.53 -27.00
CA GLN A 282 -5.95 -0.85 -26.94
C GLN A 282 -5.69 -2.24 -26.42
N ARG A 283 -4.79 -2.95 -27.11
CA ARG A 283 -4.08 -4.09 -26.53
C ARG A 283 -3.17 -3.53 -25.43
N ILE A 284 -3.41 -4.00 -24.24
CA ILE A 284 -2.61 -3.61 -23.14
C ILE A 284 -1.24 -4.23 -23.24
N GLN A 285 -0.28 -3.42 -22.89
CA GLN A 285 0.95 -3.94 -22.36
C GLN A 285 0.65 -4.58 -21.00
N GLU A 286 0.64 -5.94 -21.03
CA GLU A 286 1.28 -6.74 -20.03
C GLU A 286 0.58 -6.89 -18.70
N GLU A 287 0.09 -6.78 -17.91
CA GLU A 287 -0.19 -7.21 -16.51
C GLU A 287 -1.44 -6.61 -15.91
N GLN A 288 -2.01 -5.64 -16.60
CA GLN A 288 -3.09 -4.87 -16.00
C GLN A 288 -4.35 -5.03 -16.81
N ALA A 289 -5.35 -5.63 -16.21
CA ALA A 289 -6.64 -5.81 -16.87
C ALA A 289 -7.18 -4.46 -17.34
N CYS A 290 -7.27 -4.31 -18.67
CA CYS A 290 -7.99 -3.22 -19.31
C CYS A 290 -9.46 -3.34 -18.99
N VAL A 291 -10.03 -2.31 -18.48
CA VAL A 291 -11.45 -2.23 -18.17
C VAL A 291 -12.11 -1.08 -18.95
N THR A 292 -13.42 -1.07 -19.02
CA THR A 292 -14.15 0.11 -19.53
C THR A 292 -14.03 1.26 -18.53
N ALA A 293 -14.20 2.51 -18.99
CA ALA A 293 -14.21 3.68 -18.12
C ALA A 293 -15.29 3.59 -17.01
N ARG A 294 -16.40 2.91 -17.27
CA ARG A 294 -17.46 2.65 -16.28
C ARG A 294 -16.98 1.67 -15.20
N ILE A 295 -16.29 0.59 -15.57
CA ILE A 295 -15.75 -0.39 -14.63
C ILE A 295 -14.61 0.23 -13.81
N GLN A 296 -13.74 1.03 -14.42
CA GLN A 296 -12.73 1.80 -13.71
C GLN A 296 -13.37 2.64 -12.60
N ALA A 297 -14.42 3.38 -12.91
CA ALA A 297 -15.14 4.23 -11.97
C ALA A 297 -15.73 3.42 -10.79
N GLN A 298 -16.34 2.28 -11.09
CA GLN A 298 -16.92 1.40 -10.08
C GLN A 298 -15.84 0.80 -9.17
N ASN A 299 -14.80 0.21 -9.76
CA ASN A 299 -13.74 -0.44 -9.02
C ASN A 299 -13.01 0.52 -8.08
N LEU A 300 -12.70 1.74 -8.53
CA LEU A 300 -12.04 2.75 -7.68
C LEU A 300 -12.92 3.14 -6.50
N ALA A 301 -14.21 3.37 -6.72
CA ALA A 301 -15.13 3.74 -5.66
C ALA A 301 -15.31 2.60 -4.63
N ASP A 302 -15.42 1.37 -5.11
CA ASP A 302 -15.59 0.20 -4.25
C ASP A 302 -14.30 -0.12 -3.48
N ALA A 303 -13.12 0.03 -4.10
CA ALA A 303 -11.84 -0.11 -3.41
C ALA A 303 -11.72 0.89 -2.25
N ILE A 304 -11.99 2.17 -2.47
CA ILE A 304 -11.93 3.19 -1.41
C ILE A 304 -12.86 2.84 -0.25
N ARG A 305 -14.12 2.44 -0.54
CA ARG A 305 -15.09 2.06 0.49
C ARG A 305 -14.64 0.84 1.29
N SER A 306 -14.07 -0.15 0.61
CA SER A 306 -13.57 -1.37 1.22
C SER A 306 -12.35 -1.12 2.10
N LEU A 307 -11.39 -0.37 1.59
CA LEU A 307 -10.18 0.01 2.32
C LEU A 307 -10.50 0.88 3.54
N SER A 308 -11.53 1.71 3.46
CA SER A 308 -12.01 2.50 4.61
C SER A 308 -12.52 1.64 5.77
N GLY A 309 -12.89 0.41 5.51
CA GLY A 309 -13.25 -0.60 6.52
C GLY A 309 -12.07 -1.42 7.05
N THR A 310 -10.87 -1.24 6.51
CA THR A 310 -9.70 -2.07 6.79
C THR A 310 -8.78 -1.37 7.81
N PRO A 311 -8.73 -1.82 9.07
CA PRO A 311 -8.10 -1.05 10.16
C PRO A 311 -6.57 -0.93 10.06
N TRP A 312 -5.93 -1.81 9.32
CA TRP A 312 -4.49 -1.82 9.10
C TRP A 312 -4.05 -1.05 7.83
N VAL A 313 -4.98 -0.36 7.16
CA VAL A 313 -4.68 0.53 6.02
C VAL A 313 -4.78 1.98 6.47
N ALA A 314 -3.68 2.75 6.34
CA ALA A 314 -3.61 4.15 6.72
C ALA A 314 -3.87 5.11 5.56
N ALA A 315 -3.59 4.69 4.33
CA ALA A 315 -3.82 5.51 3.14
C ALA A 315 -4.25 4.66 1.94
N ALA A 316 -5.01 5.27 1.04
CA ALA A 316 -5.44 4.69 -0.23
C ALA A 316 -5.36 5.78 -1.31
N VAL A 317 -4.32 5.72 -2.13
CA VAL A 317 -3.96 6.74 -3.13
C VAL A 317 -4.04 6.16 -4.52
N VAL A 318 -4.98 6.67 -5.31
CA VAL A 318 -5.27 6.15 -6.64
C VAL A 318 -4.19 6.57 -7.65
N TYR A 319 -3.72 5.67 -8.44
CA TYR A 319 -2.87 5.93 -9.60
C TYR A 319 -3.74 6.04 -10.84
N HIS A 320 -3.82 7.19 -11.53
CA HIS A 320 -3.31 8.51 -11.19
C HIS A 320 -4.30 9.60 -11.61
N LEU A 321 -3.96 10.88 -11.43
CA LEU A 321 -4.91 11.97 -11.68
C LEU A 321 -5.25 12.14 -13.16
N GLN A 322 -4.26 12.10 -14.07
CA GLN A 322 -4.46 12.42 -15.49
C GLN A 322 -3.71 11.45 -16.39
N ASP A 323 -4.39 10.92 -17.42
CA ASP A 323 -3.78 10.07 -18.43
C ASP A 323 -2.50 10.68 -19.02
N THR A 324 -1.54 9.82 -19.29
CA THR A 324 -0.36 10.16 -20.09
C THR A 324 -0.53 9.72 -21.55
N ALA A 325 0.48 9.94 -22.37
CA ALA A 325 0.50 9.43 -23.74
C ALA A 325 0.52 7.89 -23.83
N HIS A 326 0.91 7.21 -22.72
CA HIS A 326 1.17 5.77 -22.68
C HIS A 326 0.25 5.00 -21.70
N GLU A 327 -0.49 5.71 -20.86
CA GLU A 327 -1.26 5.10 -19.78
C GLU A 327 -2.65 5.71 -19.64
N ASN A 328 -3.66 4.87 -19.39
CA ASN A 328 -5.07 5.27 -19.28
C ASN A 328 -5.63 5.05 -17.85
N PHE A 329 -4.78 5.10 -16.82
CA PHE A 329 -5.20 4.99 -15.42
C PHE A 329 -5.86 6.26 -14.88
N GLY A 330 -5.65 7.39 -15.56
CA GLY A 330 -6.09 8.70 -15.09
C GLY A 330 -7.59 8.81 -14.86
N LEU A 331 -7.94 9.71 -13.96
CA LEU A 331 -9.31 10.17 -13.70
C LEU A 331 -9.73 11.24 -14.71
N ILE A 332 -8.73 11.88 -15.29
CA ILE A 332 -8.84 12.90 -16.33
C ILE A 332 -8.12 12.37 -17.57
N ALA A 333 -8.77 12.37 -18.72
CA ALA A 333 -8.16 11.97 -19.97
C ALA A 333 -7.01 12.93 -20.35
N ALA A 334 -6.10 12.51 -21.22
CA ALA A 334 -5.03 13.36 -21.74
C ALA A 334 -5.55 14.66 -22.37
N SER A 335 -6.77 14.65 -22.95
CA SER A 335 -7.46 15.84 -23.46
C SER A 335 -7.96 16.82 -22.40
N GLY A 336 -7.81 16.51 -21.09
CA GLY A 336 -8.36 17.30 -20.00
C GLY A 336 -9.82 16.99 -19.64
N ARG A 337 -10.51 16.11 -20.39
CA ARG A 337 -11.88 15.71 -20.08
C ARG A 337 -11.92 14.76 -18.89
N ARG A 338 -12.77 15.05 -17.88
CA ARG A 338 -12.98 14.15 -16.75
C ARG A 338 -13.65 12.85 -17.20
N LYS A 339 -13.11 11.73 -16.75
CA LYS A 339 -13.72 10.41 -16.94
C LYS A 339 -14.79 10.16 -15.87
N PRO A 340 -15.68 9.16 -16.03
CA PRO A 340 -16.64 8.76 -14.99
C PRO A 340 -15.98 8.47 -13.64
N ALA A 341 -14.76 7.96 -13.65
CA ALA A 341 -13.94 7.68 -12.47
C ALA A 341 -13.70 8.90 -11.58
N PHE A 342 -13.61 10.12 -12.15
CA PHE A 342 -13.44 11.34 -11.38
C PHE A 342 -14.61 11.59 -10.42
N ALA A 343 -15.84 11.50 -10.93
CA ALA A 343 -17.04 11.71 -10.10
C ALA A 343 -17.22 10.59 -9.08
N ALA A 344 -17.01 9.33 -9.49
CA ALA A 344 -17.14 8.17 -8.63
C ALA A 344 -16.16 8.19 -7.45
N LEU A 345 -14.89 8.50 -7.73
CA LEU A 345 -13.86 8.63 -6.70
C LEU A 345 -14.16 9.83 -5.77
N SER A 346 -14.55 10.98 -6.31
CA SER A 346 -14.93 12.15 -5.52
C SER A 346 -16.01 11.82 -4.49
N GLN A 347 -17.05 11.10 -4.92
CA GLN A 347 -18.14 10.66 -4.03
C GLN A 347 -17.65 9.64 -2.98
N ALA A 348 -16.78 8.71 -3.37
CA ALA A 348 -16.22 7.73 -2.46
C ALA A 348 -15.31 8.36 -1.40
N LEU A 349 -14.50 9.35 -1.77
CA LEU A 349 -13.64 10.09 -0.83
C LEU A 349 -14.43 11.00 0.11
N LEU A 350 -15.53 11.56 -0.37
CA LEU A 350 -16.43 12.38 0.47
C LEU A 350 -17.19 11.52 1.48
N ARG A 351 -17.56 10.29 1.10
CA ARG A 351 -18.34 9.37 1.93
C ARG A 351 -17.71 7.98 1.99
N PRO A 352 -16.50 7.86 2.56
CA PRO A 352 -15.75 6.60 2.52
C PRO A 352 -16.44 5.45 3.26
N TYR A 353 -17.33 5.76 4.21
CA TYR A 353 -18.06 4.77 5.00
C TYR A 353 -19.44 4.41 4.44
N ALA A 354 -19.77 4.82 3.21
CA ALA A 354 -20.99 4.31 2.58
C ALA A 354 -20.93 2.79 2.53
N ARG A 355 -22.04 2.13 2.94
CA ARG A 355 -22.10 0.66 2.98
C ARG A 355 -21.68 0.08 1.63
N PRO A 356 -20.79 -0.93 1.62
CA PRO A 356 -20.45 -1.64 0.38
C PRO A 356 -21.72 -2.22 -0.26
N HIS A 357 -21.67 -2.51 -1.54
CA HIS A 357 -22.79 -3.17 -2.23
C HIS A 357 -23.20 -4.43 -1.50
N ARG A 358 -24.50 -4.65 -1.37
CA ARG A 358 -25.03 -5.81 -0.65
C ARG A 358 -24.66 -7.10 -1.39
N VAL A 359 -23.89 -7.94 -0.74
CA VAL A 359 -23.64 -9.30 -1.21
C VAL A 359 -24.79 -10.18 -0.74
N THR A 360 -25.31 -11.02 -1.60
CA THR A 360 -26.34 -12.02 -1.27
C THR A 360 -25.79 -13.43 -1.49
N LEU A 361 -26.25 -14.39 -0.68
CA LEU A 361 -25.87 -15.79 -0.77
C LEU A 361 -27.05 -16.69 -0.41
N ALA A 362 -27.30 -17.67 -1.27
CA ALA A 362 -28.16 -18.79 -1.02
C ALA A 362 -27.42 -20.09 -1.31
N LEU A 363 -27.65 -21.13 -0.49
CA LEU A 363 -27.18 -22.48 -0.78
C LEU A 363 -28.35 -23.28 -1.35
N LEU A 364 -28.15 -23.83 -2.54
CA LEU A 364 -29.16 -24.58 -3.27
C LEU A 364 -28.70 -26.04 -3.45
N ARG A 365 -29.58 -26.99 -3.13
CA ARG A 365 -29.36 -28.40 -3.49
C ARG A 365 -29.83 -28.63 -4.94
N ARG A 366 -28.92 -29.14 -5.77
CA ARG A 366 -29.24 -29.59 -7.15
C ARG A 366 -28.81 -31.05 -7.29
N GLY A 367 -29.73 -31.95 -6.94
CA GLY A 367 -29.43 -33.37 -6.80
C GLY A 367 -28.41 -33.59 -5.66
N ALA A 368 -27.34 -34.30 -5.93
CA ALA A 368 -26.24 -34.56 -5.00
C ALA A 368 -25.24 -33.38 -4.86
N LYS A 369 -25.47 -32.28 -5.56
CA LYS A 369 -24.56 -31.10 -5.54
C LYS A 369 -25.15 -29.98 -4.70
N ILE A 370 -24.29 -29.32 -3.94
CA ILE A 370 -24.59 -28.05 -3.27
C ILE A 370 -24.00 -26.94 -4.13
N VAL A 371 -24.77 -25.90 -4.36
CA VAL A 371 -24.40 -24.76 -5.18
C VAL A 371 -24.59 -23.48 -4.36
N ALA A 372 -23.55 -22.68 -4.25
CA ALA A 372 -23.62 -21.34 -3.71
C ALA A 372 -24.02 -20.38 -4.86
N ALA A 373 -25.12 -19.66 -4.67
CA ALA A 373 -25.63 -18.72 -5.65
C ALA A 373 -25.99 -17.39 -4.99
N GLY A 374 -25.81 -16.29 -5.70
CA GLY A 374 -26.11 -14.97 -5.17
C GLY A 374 -25.77 -13.85 -6.11
N SER A 375 -25.64 -12.65 -5.57
CA SER A 375 -25.31 -11.43 -6.28
C SER A 375 -24.34 -10.55 -5.47
N GLY A 376 -23.71 -9.63 -6.17
CA GLY A 376 -22.80 -8.63 -5.61
C GLY A 376 -22.46 -7.55 -6.63
N PRO A 377 -21.45 -6.70 -6.39
CA PRO A 377 -21.05 -5.65 -7.31
C PRO A 377 -20.47 -6.20 -8.62
N VAL A 378 -20.81 -5.59 -9.73
CA VAL A 378 -20.35 -6.01 -11.08
C VAL A 378 -18.85 -5.82 -11.24
N GLY A 379 -18.19 -6.84 -11.81
CA GLY A 379 -16.78 -6.76 -12.17
C GLY A 379 -15.83 -6.83 -10.98
N ASP A 380 -16.36 -7.14 -9.80
CA ASP A 380 -15.58 -7.21 -8.59
C ASP A 380 -15.15 -8.65 -8.24
N TYR A 381 -14.04 -8.75 -7.53
CA TYR A 381 -13.57 -10.02 -7.00
C TYR A 381 -14.31 -10.36 -5.72
N MET A 382 -14.85 -11.55 -5.73
CA MET A 382 -15.56 -12.14 -4.61
C MET A 382 -14.76 -13.31 -4.06
N GLU A 383 -14.78 -13.48 -2.76
CA GLU A 383 -14.23 -14.66 -2.11
C GLU A 383 -15.35 -15.48 -1.49
N LEU A 384 -15.34 -16.78 -1.77
CA LEU A 384 -16.19 -17.77 -1.15
C LEU A 384 -15.35 -18.66 -0.24
N GLU A 385 -15.79 -18.82 0.98
CA GLU A 385 -15.21 -19.75 1.93
C GLU A 385 -16.27 -20.72 2.45
N ALA A 386 -15.95 -22.01 2.48
CA ALA A 386 -16.84 -23.03 3.01
C ALA A 386 -16.18 -23.76 4.20
N PHE A 387 -16.92 -23.88 5.28
CA PHE A 387 -16.50 -24.47 6.54
C PHE A 387 -17.33 -25.71 6.84
N VAL A 388 -16.68 -26.74 7.40
CA VAL A 388 -17.32 -27.92 7.95
C VAL A 388 -16.85 -28.09 9.39
N GLY A 389 -17.78 -28.10 10.34
CA GLY A 389 -17.43 -28.13 11.76
C GLY A 389 -16.57 -26.97 12.22
N GLY A 390 -16.75 -25.77 11.62
CA GLY A 390 -15.95 -24.57 11.92
C GLY A 390 -14.57 -24.50 11.24
N VAL A 391 -14.16 -25.57 10.54
CA VAL A 391 -12.87 -25.63 9.87
C VAL A 391 -13.03 -25.24 8.41
N LEU A 392 -12.21 -24.31 7.90
CA LEU A 392 -12.16 -23.94 6.49
C LEU A 392 -11.73 -25.13 5.64
N ARG A 393 -12.57 -25.55 4.71
CA ARG A 393 -12.36 -26.70 3.82
C ARG A 393 -12.29 -26.35 2.35
N TYR A 394 -12.82 -25.21 1.98
CA TYR A 394 -12.80 -24.77 0.58
C TYR A 394 -12.79 -23.25 0.49
N ARG A 395 -12.02 -22.73 -0.43
CA ARG A 395 -11.93 -21.30 -0.78
C ARG A 395 -11.93 -21.15 -2.28
N ALA A 396 -12.67 -20.19 -2.79
CA ALA A 396 -12.69 -19.83 -4.19
C ALA A 396 -12.69 -18.32 -4.36
N LEU A 397 -11.85 -17.84 -5.26
CA LEU A 397 -11.88 -16.48 -5.79
C LEU A 397 -12.59 -16.50 -7.14
N PHE A 398 -13.48 -15.54 -7.36
CA PHE A 398 -14.21 -15.43 -8.62
C PHE A 398 -14.60 -13.99 -8.92
N ILE A 399 -14.81 -13.70 -10.18
CA ILE A 399 -15.26 -12.38 -10.66
C ILE A 399 -16.76 -12.46 -10.94
N LEU A 400 -17.51 -11.43 -10.54
CA LEU A 400 -18.90 -11.30 -10.91
C LEU A 400 -19.06 -10.95 -12.38
N ASN A 401 -19.94 -11.68 -13.02
CA ASN A 401 -20.29 -11.44 -14.42
C ASN A 401 -21.08 -10.12 -14.59
N ARG A 402 -21.35 -9.76 -15.86
CA ARG A 402 -22.13 -8.57 -16.23
C ARG A 402 -23.56 -8.51 -15.66
N PHE A 403 -24.07 -9.61 -15.09
CA PHE A 403 -25.40 -9.71 -14.50
C PHE A 403 -25.40 -9.61 -12.98
N ASN A 404 -24.28 -9.31 -12.36
CA ASN A 404 -24.12 -9.22 -10.89
C ASN A 404 -24.42 -10.52 -10.16
N ARG A 405 -24.43 -11.66 -10.83
CA ARG A 405 -24.79 -12.95 -10.25
C ARG A 405 -23.65 -13.94 -10.32
N TYR A 406 -23.60 -14.80 -9.33
CA TYR A 406 -22.70 -15.93 -9.32
C TYR A 406 -23.43 -17.23 -9.01
N THR A 407 -22.85 -18.33 -9.46
CA THR A 407 -23.31 -19.68 -9.19
C THR A 407 -22.08 -20.57 -9.15
N ILE A 408 -21.71 -21.04 -7.96
CA ILE A 408 -20.48 -21.78 -7.71
C ILE A 408 -20.83 -23.15 -7.13
N PRO A 409 -20.57 -24.25 -7.85
CA PRO A 409 -20.72 -25.57 -7.31
C PRO A 409 -19.68 -25.81 -6.21
N LEU A 410 -20.11 -26.27 -5.05
CA LEU A 410 -19.22 -26.63 -3.96
C LEU A 410 -18.64 -28.04 -4.20
N PRO A 411 -17.38 -28.28 -3.84
CA PRO A 411 -16.74 -29.58 -3.99
C PRO A 411 -17.47 -30.67 -3.21
N ARG A 412 -17.58 -31.87 -3.80
CA ARG A 412 -18.22 -33.04 -3.15
C ARG A 412 -17.52 -33.46 -1.85
N VAL A 413 -16.25 -33.14 -1.70
CA VAL A 413 -15.44 -33.41 -0.49
C VAL A 413 -16.00 -32.76 0.77
N LEU A 414 -16.84 -31.73 0.64
CA LEU A 414 -17.52 -31.08 1.78
C LEU A 414 -18.60 -31.99 2.38
N GLY A 415 -19.02 -33.04 1.69
CA GLY A 415 -20.00 -34.02 2.17
C GLY A 415 -21.39 -33.43 2.30
N THR A 416 -22.25 -34.17 3.03
CA THR A 416 -23.63 -33.76 3.36
C THR A 416 -23.78 -33.19 4.77
N ARG A 417 -22.66 -32.98 5.48
CA ARG A 417 -22.65 -32.45 6.86
C ARG A 417 -23.01 -30.96 6.84
N ALA A 418 -23.34 -30.41 8.01
CA ALA A 418 -23.62 -28.99 8.16
C ALA A 418 -22.46 -28.14 7.58
N ILE A 419 -22.73 -27.50 6.46
CA ILE A 419 -21.78 -26.63 5.77
C ILE A 419 -22.18 -25.18 6.04
N GLN A 420 -21.25 -24.40 6.51
CA GLN A 420 -21.39 -22.96 6.60
C GLN A 420 -20.59 -22.33 5.46
N VAL A 421 -21.23 -21.50 4.66
CA VAL A 421 -20.59 -20.78 3.56
C VAL A 421 -20.72 -19.29 3.82
N ARG A 422 -19.63 -18.58 3.61
CA ARG A 422 -19.65 -17.12 3.53
C ARG A 422 -19.10 -16.67 2.19
N VAL A 423 -19.70 -15.62 1.66
CA VAL A 423 -19.25 -14.93 0.46
C VAL A 423 -19.13 -13.45 0.78
N TYR A 424 -18.04 -12.86 0.40
CA TYR A 424 -17.77 -11.45 0.62
C TYR A 424 -17.03 -10.85 -0.56
N GLN A 425 -17.19 -9.55 -0.71
CA GLN A 425 -16.38 -8.77 -1.61
C GLN A 425 -14.95 -8.80 -1.11
N TYR A 426 -14.03 -9.26 -1.94
CA TYR A 426 -12.64 -9.48 -1.54
C TYR A 426 -12.01 -8.23 -0.89
N TRP A 427 -12.31 -7.05 -1.43
CA TRP A 427 -11.85 -5.77 -0.96
C TRP A 427 -12.46 -5.33 0.37
N ALA A 428 -13.74 -5.61 0.58
CA ALA A 428 -14.47 -5.23 1.79
C ALA A 428 -14.18 -6.15 2.99
N GLY A 429 -13.52 -7.27 2.75
CA GLY A 429 -13.34 -8.29 3.77
C GLY A 429 -14.70 -8.75 4.33
N LEU A 430 -14.75 -9.08 5.61
CA LEU A 430 -15.94 -9.65 6.24
C LEU A 430 -17.06 -8.64 6.55
N ALA A 431 -16.82 -7.32 6.39
CA ALA A 431 -17.80 -6.29 6.78
C ALA A 431 -19.12 -6.34 5.99
N GLY A 432 -19.08 -6.87 4.76
CA GLY A 432 -20.25 -7.04 3.90
C GLY A 432 -20.57 -8.50 3.58
N ALA A 433 -20.05 -9.45 4.36
CA ALA A 433 -20.20 -10.88 4.08
C ALA A 433 -21.65 -11.34 4.16
N ALA A 434 -22.09 -12.10 3.16
CA ALA A 434 -23.30 -12.92 3.24
C ALA A 434 -22.94 -14.29 3.79
N LEU A 435 -23.74 -14.79 4.70
CA LEU A 435 -23.58 -16.07 5.37
C LEU A 435 -24.79 -16.97 5.10
N ALA A 436 -24.57 -18.22 4.72
CA ALA A 436 -25.60 -19.24 4.62
C ALA A 436 -25.13 -20.56 5.21
N ARG A 437 -26.10 -21.37 5.68
CA ARG A 437 -25.84 -22.71 6.22
C ARG A 437 -26.78 -23.71 5.55
N ILE A 438 -26.34 -24.93 5.42
CA ILE A 438 -27.14 -26.04 4.89
C ILE A 438 -26.84 -27.30 5.66
#